data_9cd372396a61455b2e885ebdfb014437
#
_entry.id   9cd372396a61455b2e885ebdfb014437
#
_cell.length_a   1.000
_cell.length_b   1.000
_cell.length_c   1.000
_cell.angle_alpha   90.00
_cell.angle_beta   90.00
_cell.angle_gamma   90.00
#
_symmetry.space_group_name_H-M   'P 1'
#
loop_
_entity.id
_entity.type
_entity.pdbx_description
1 polymer ?
#
loop_
_entity_poly.entity_id
_entity_poly.type
_entity_poly.pdbx_seq_one_letter_code
_entity_poly.pdbx_strand_id
1 'polypeptide(L)'
;KAVLAAKDFNQASQLLKQNLGSMANAQEKAKAYDYVTKLALKTFDAQNAIEAQNVQAKMLKQKITPYDTIAYYQSAYDATVNGLECVKYDAQPNEKGKVKPKFTEALTPSLTNTRMQLVNAGNYYAQRNDQDNVLKYWGMFLDTDDNPLFAKAKEGEKQYLGQVAYYTALYANQAKLYDKAEKYADIAMKD
;
A
#
# COMPACT_ATOMS: atom_id res chain seq x y z
N LYS A 1 11.22 -20.95 -5.80
CA LYS A 1 10.84 -21.90 -4.72
C LYS A 1 11.12 -21.32 -3.33
N ALA A 2 12.31 -20.74 -3.07
CA ALA A 2 12.67 -20.23 -1.73
C ALA A 2 11.67 -19.18 -1.17
N VAL A 3 11.25 -18.21 -2.00
CA VAL A 3 10.26 -17.18 -1.59
C VAL A 3 8.96 -17.82 -1.11
N LEU A 4 8.45 -18.80 -1.84
CA LEU A 4 7.17 -19.47 -1.54
C LEU A 4 7.24 -20.44 -0.32
N ALA A 5 8.42 -20.66 0.22
CA ALA A 5 8.64 -21.46 1.43
C ALA A 5 8.85 -20.60 2.69
N ALA A 6 9.02 -19.30 2.53
CA ALA A 6 9.20 -18.36 3.64
C ALA A 6 7.93 -18.26 4.49
N LYS A 7 8.09 -18.17 5.80
CA LYS A 7 6.96 -18.20 6.75
C LYS A 7 6.46 -16.81 7.17
N ASP A 8 7.29 -15.80 7.04
CA ASP A 8 6.95 -14.42 7.39
C ASP A 8 7.32 -13.44 6.26
N PHE A 9 6.72 -12.25 6.34
CA PHE A 9 6.90 -11.20 5.33
C PHE A 9 8.37 -10.77 5.18
N ASN A 10 9.10 -10.55 6.25
CA ASN A 10 10.48 -10.05 6.17
C ASN A 10 11.39 -11.05 5.44
N GLN A 11 11.31 -12.32 5.80
CA GLN A 11 12.05 -13.39 5.15
C GLN A 11 11.66 -13.51 3.66
N ALA A 12 10.36 -13.53 3.36
CA ALA A 12 9.87 -13.63 1.98
C ALA A 12 10.31 -12.43 1.13
N SER A 13 10.19 -11.23 1.64
CA SER A 13 10.59 -9.98 0.97
C SER A 13 12.09 -9.96 0.67
N GLN A 14 12.92 -10.37 1.64
CA GLN A 14 14.37 -10.45 1.44
C GLN A 14 14.74 -11.47 0.36
N LEU A 15 14.16 -12.67 0.43
CA LEU A 15 14.39 -13.72 -0.58
C LEU A 15 13.90 -13.30 -1.97
N LEU A 16 12.77 -12.57 -2.04
CA LEU A 16 12.28 -12.04 -3.30
C LEU A 16 13.26 -11.05 -3.93
N LYS A 17 13.78 -10.09 -3.17
CA LYS A 17 14.79 -9.14 -3.64
C LYS A 17 16.04 -9.83 -4.16
N GLN A 18 16.53 -10.85 -3.45
CA GLN A 18 17.72 -11.60 -3.82
C GLN A 18 17.54 -12.44 -5.10
N ASN A 19 16.33 -12.93 -5.35
CA ASN A 19 16.07 -13.89 -6.43
C ASN A 19 15.31 -13.30 -7.62
N LEU A 20 14.85 -12.06 -7.56
CA LEU A 20 14.00 -11.46 -8.59
C LEU A 20 14.66 -11.49 -9.98
N GLY A 21 15.96 -11.18 -10.06
CA GLY A 21 16.72 -11.17 -11.30
C GLY A 21 16.91 -12.56 -11.93
N SER A 22 16.82 -13.64 -11.14
CA SER A 22 16.97 -15.02 -11.60
C SER A 22 15.64 -15.71 -11.94
N MET A 23 14.50 -15.04 -11.73
CA MET A 23 13.19 -15.58 -12.08
C MET A 23 13.00 -15.57 -13.60
N ALA A 24 12.52 -16.70 -14.13
CA ALA A 24 12.52 -16.99 -15.56
C ALA A 24 11.59 -16.06 -16.37
N ASN A 25 10.46 -15.66 -15.82
CA ASN A 25 9.44 -14.90 -16.55
C ASN A 25 8.57 -14.04 -15.62
N ALA A 26 7.70 -13.24 -16.23
CA ALA A 26 6.78 -12.34 -15.50
C ALA A 26 5.80 -13.11 -14.62
N GLN A 27 5.35 -14.29 -15.04
CA GLN A 27 4.39 -15.09 -14.28
C GLN A 27 5.00 -15.62 -12.98
N GLU A 28 6.28 -16.00 -13.00
CA GLU A 28 7.02 -16.41 -11.81
C GLU A 28 7.22 -15.24 -10.85
N LYS A 29 7.54 -14.06 -11.38
CA LYS A 29 7.65 -12.83 -10.59
C LYS A 29 6.31 -12.44 -9.97
N ALA A 30 5.22 -12.45 -10.73
CA ALA A 30 3.87 -12.18 -10.23
C ALA A 30 3.50 -13.12 -9.08
N LYS A 31 3.75 -14.41 -9.23
CA LYS A 31 3.47 -15.41 -8.20
C LYS A 31 4.27 -15.16 -6.91
N ALA A 32 5.53 -14.76 -7.04
CA ALA A 32 6.37 -14.44 -5.89
C ALA A 32 5.87 -13.18 -5.16
N TYR A 33 5.52 -12.14 -5.89
CA TYR A 33 4.93 -10.92 -5.32
C TYR A 33 3.55 -11.15 -4.71
N ASP A 34 2.70 -11.97 -5.32
CA ASP A 34 1.41 -12.37 -4.74
C ASP A 34 1.60 -13.03 -3.36
N TYR A 35 2.55 -13.94 -3.26
CA TYR A 35 2.86 -14.62 -2.01
C TYR A 35 3.34 -13.64 -0.92
N VAL A 36 4.28 -12.76 -1.25
CA VAL A 36 4.79 -11.73 -0.31
C VAL A 36 3.68 -10.77 0.10
N THR A 37 2.83 -10.35 -0.83
CA THR A 37 1.66 -9.51 -0.57
C THR A 37 0.70 -10.18 0.41
N LYS A 38 0.41 -11.47 0.24
CA LYS A 38 -0.48 -12.21 1.14
C LYS A 38 0.06 -12.35 2.55
N LEU A 39 1.39 -12.43 2.72
CA LEU A 39 2.00 -12.40 4.06
C LEU A 39 1.83 -11.02 4.73
N ALA A 40 1.97 -9.93 4.00
CA ALA A 40 1.68 -8.59 4.51
C ALA A 40 0.19 -8.43 4.83
N LEU A 41 -0.70 -8.90 3.97
CA LEU A 41 -2.16 -8.86 4.18
C LEU A 41 -2.58 -9.66 5.42
N LYS A 42 -1.93 -10.77 5.72
CA LYS A 42 -2.22 -11.54 6.94
C LYS A 42 -2.03 -10.69 8.21
N THR A 43 -0.95 -9.92 8.30
CA THR A 43 -0.72 -8.99 9.41
C THR A 43 -1.74 -7.86 9.38
N PHE A 44 -1.96 -7.25 8.23
CA PHE A 44 -2.92 -6.17 8.04
C PHE A 44 -4.34 -6.59 8.47
N ASP A 45 -4.83 -7.72 7.98
CA ASP A 45 -6.19 -8.19 8.25
C ASP A 45 -6.40 -8.49 9.74
N ALA A 46 -5.38 -9.04 10.42
CA ALA A 46 -5.45 -9.29 11.85
C ALA A 46 -5.61 -7.99 12.66
N GLN A 47 -4.86 -6.95 12.34
CA GLN A 47 -4.96 -5.66 13.01
C GLN A 47 -6.25 -4.90 12.61
N ASN A 48 -6.63 -4.97 11.35
CA ASN A 48 -7.86 -4.38 10.84
C ASN A 48 -9.11 -4.96 11.52
N ALA A 49 -9.13 -6.26 11.80
CA ALA A 49 -10.21 -6.90 12.53
C ALA A 49 -10.35 -6.37 13.97
N ILE A 50 -9.23 -6.15 14.66
CA ILE A 50 -9.23 -5.55 16.01
C ILE A 50 -9.73 -4.12 15.96
N GLU A 51 -9.29 -3.33 14.98
CA GLU A 51 -9.74 -1.95 14.79
C GLU A 51 -11.25 -1.88 14.54
N ALA A 52 -11.79 -2.72 13.68
CA ALA A 52 -13.22 -2.81 13.41
C ALA A 52 -14.04 -3.18 14.67
N GLN A 53 -13.55 -4.13 15.46
CA GLN A 53 -14.16 -4.47 16.76
C GLN A 53 -14.12 -3.27 17.73
N ASN A 54 -13.04 -2.51 17.73
CA ASN A 54 -12.89 -1.33 18.57
C ASN A 54 -13.88 -0.20 18.19
N VAL A 55 -14.17 -0.02 16.92
CA VAL A 55 -15.20 0.92 16.46
C VAL A 55 -16.55 0.57 17.09
N GLN A 56 -16.94 -0.70 17.03
CA GLN A 56 -18.18 -1.19 17.64
C GLN A 56 -18.13 -1.05 19.17
N ALA A 57 -17.04 -1.42 19.81
CA ALA A 57 -16.87 -1.32 21.27
C ALA A 57 -17.02 0.13 21.77
N LYS A 58 -16.45 1.10 21.04
CA LYS A 58 -16.59 2.53 21.35
C LYS A 58 -18.05 2.98 21.27
N MET A 59 -18.78 2.55 20.24
CA MET A 59 -20.22 2.88 20.11
C MET A 59 -21.03 2.33 21.28
N LEU A 60 -20.67 1.15 21.78
CA LEU A 60 -21.33 0.48 22.91
C LEU A 60 -20.74 0.87 24.28
N LYS A 61 -19.80 1.83 24.33
CA LYS A 61 -19.08 2.25 25.56
C LYS A 61 -18.39 1.08 26.27
N GLN A 62 -17.91 0.10 25.50
CA GLN A 62 -17.17 -1.05 25.99
C GLN A 62 -15.66 -0.80 25.95
N LYS A 63 -14.90 -1.63 26.64
CA LYS A 63 -13.44 -1.58 26.64
C LYS A 63 -12.91 -1.94 25.24
N ILE A 64 -12.00 -1.10 24.73
CA ILE A 64 -11.30 -1.36 23.47
C ILE A 64 -10.12 -2.33 23.67
N THR A 65 -9.80 -3.10 22.64
CA THR A 65 -8.63 -3.96 22.58
C THR A 65 -7.48 -3.19 21.94
N PRO A 66 -6.30 -3.11 22.57
CA PRO A 66 -5.13 -2.52 21.94
C PRO A 66 -4.74 -3.29 20.68
N TYR A 67 -4.33 -2.59 19.63
CA TYR A 67 -3.74 -3.19 18.44
C TYR A 67 -2.42 -2.51 18.09
N ASP A 68 -1.58 -3.22 17.34
CA ASP A 68 -0.28 -2.72 16.92
C ASP A 68 -0.43 -1.77 15.73
N THR A 69 -0.52 -0.47 16.02
CA THR A 69 -0.71 0.60 15.03
C THR A 69 0.45 0.66 14.03
N ILE A 70 1.69 0.45 14.49
CA ILE A 70 2.87 0.46 13.62
C ILE A 70 2.81 -0.72 12.65
N ALA A 71 2.53 -1.93 13.15
CA ALA A 71 2.39 -3.13 12.32
C ALA A 71 1.20 -2.99 11.34
N TYR A 72 0.10 -2.40 11.78
CA TYR A 72 -1.08 -2.15 10.95
C TYR A 72 -0.74 -1.28 9.73
N TYR A 73 -0.13 -0.13 9.95
CA TYR A 73 0.22 0.79 8.87
C TYR A 73 1.37 0.28 8.02
N GLN A 74 2.40 -0.32 8.63
CA GLN A 74 3.52 -0.89 7.87
C GLN A 74 3.04 -2.03 6.95
N SER A 75 2.17 -2.90 7.42
CA SER A 75 1.63 -3.99 6.60
C SER A 75 0.72 -3.48 5.48
N ALA A 76 -0.03 -2.40 5.70
CA ALA A 76 -0.78 -1.72 4.64
C ALA A 76 0.14 -1.20 3.54
N TYR A 77 1.25 -0.57 3.91
CA TYR A 77 2.27 -0.10 2.97
C TYR A 77 2.91 -1.26 2.21
N ASP A 78 3.35 -2.29 2.92
CA ASP A 78 4.01 -3.45 2.34
C ASP A 78 3.10 -4.21 1.36
N ALA A 79 1.84 -4.39 1.71
CA ALA A 79 0.84 -5.01 0.85
C ALA A 79 0.57 -4.16 -0.41
N THR A 80 0.47 -2.85 -0.27
CA THR A 80 0.26 -1.94 -1.41
C THR A 80 1.43 -2.00 -2.38
N VAL A 81 2.66 -1.87 -1.89
CA VAL A 81 3.88 -1.87 -2.73
C VAL A 81 4.05 -3.20 -3.45
N ASN A 82 4.02 -4.30 -2.73
CA ASN A 82 4.25 -5.63 -3.31
C ASN A 82 3.08 -6.09 -4.18
N GLY A 83 1.85 -5.75 -3.78
CA GLY A 83 0.65 -6.05 -4.56
C GLY A 83 0.63 -5.33 -5.90
N LEU A 84 1.04 -4.07 -5.97
CA LEU A 84 1.16 -3.33 -7.23
C LEU A 84 2.26 -3.90 -8.14
N GLU A 85 3.38 -4.35 -7.58
CA GLU A 85 4.40 -5.07 -8.36
C GLU A 85 3.84 -6.41 -8.89
N CYS A 86 3.06 -7.13 -8.09
CA CYS A 86 2.36 -8.33 -8.56
C CYS A 86 1.47 -8.02 -9.76
N VAL A 87 0.61 -7.02 -9.66
CA VAL A 87 -0.31 -6.59 -10.73
C VAL A 87 0.45 -6.20 -12.00
N LYS A 88 1.57 -5.49 -11.86
CA LYS A 88 2.42 -5.10 -12.98
C LYS A 88 2.96 -6.31 -13.76
N TYR A 89 3.47 -7.33 -13.07
CA TYR A 89 3.95 -8.55 -13.72
C TYR A 89 2.81 -9.43 -14.21
N ASP A 90 1.68 -9.48 -13.50
CA ASP A 90 0.49 -10.25 -13.87
C ASP A 90 -0.15 -9.76 -15.18
N ALA A 91 0.02 -8.48 -15.50
CA ALA A 91 -0.44 -7.86 -16.74
C ALA A 91 0.48 -8.13 -17.95
N GLN A 92 1.64 -8.76 -17.77
CA GLN A 92 2.57 -9.01 -18.85
C GLN A 92 2.21 -10.28 -19.63
N PRO A 93 2.50 -10.34 -20.95
CA PRO A 93 2.25 -11.53 -21.75
C PRO A 93 3.08 -12.71 -21.26
N ASN A 94 2.51 -13.90 -21.37
CA ASN A 94 3.21 -15.15 -21.15
C ASN A 94 4.10 -15.53 -22.37
N GLU A 95 4.82 -16.66 -22.28
CA GLU A 95 5.71 -17.16 -23.35
C GLU A 95 5.00 -17.35 -24.71
N LYS A 96 3.68 -17.49 -24.69
CA LYS A 96 2.83 -17.58 -25.91
C LYS A 96 2.29 -16.22 -26.37
N GLY A 97 2.79 -15.11 -25.83
CA GLY A 97 2.35 -13.76 -26.14
C GLY A 97 0.94 -13.41 -25.65
N LYS A 98 0.32 -14.23 -24.77
CA LYS A 98 -1.02 -13.99 -24.26
C LYS A 98 -1.00 -13.36 -22.87
N VAL A 99 -1.77 -12.29 -22.69
CA VAL A 99 -2.02 -11.67 -21.38
C VAL A 99 -3.15 -12.44 -20.69
N LYS A 100 -2.84 -13.07 -19.57
CA LYS A 100 -3.79 -13.83 -18.74
C LYS A 100 -3.52 -13.59 -17.26
N PRO A 101 -4.01 -12.47 -16.71
CA PRO A 101 -3.84 -12.16 -15.28
C PRO A 101 -4.46 -13.25 -14.40
N LYS A 102 -3.75 -13.62 -13.33
CA LYS A 102 -4.19 -14.65 -12.38
C LYS A 102 -4.46 -14.11 -10.98
N PHE A 103 -3.85 -12.99 -10.63
CA PHE A 103 -3.83 -12.46 -9.26
C PHE A 103 -4.56 -11.12 -9.12
N THR A 104 -4.57 -10.31 -10.16
CA THR A 104 -5.05 -8.92 -10.14
C THR A 104 -6.47 -8.78 -9.62
N GLU A 105 -7.40 -9.61 -10.12
CA GLU A 105 -8.81 -9.54 -9.72
C GLU A 105 -8.99 -9.80 -8.23
N ALA A 106 -8.34 -10.83 -7.70
CA ALA A 106 -8.43 -11.21 -6.29
C ALA A 106 -7.74 -10.19 -5.36
N LEU A 107 -6.64 -9.56 -5.81
CA LEU A 107 -5.89 -8.58 -5.02
C LEU A 107 -6.55 -7.20 -4.98
N THR A 108 -7.29 -6.81 -6.00
CA THR A 108 -7.84 -5.44 -6.15
C THR A 108 -8.59 -4.93 -4.92
N PRO A 109 -9.54 -5.68 -4.32
CA PRO A 109 -10.25 -5.19 -3.12
C PRO A 109 -9.32 -4.97 -1.93
N SER A 110 -8.40 -5.90 -1.70
CA SER A 110 -7.44 -5.81 -0.59
C SER A 110 -6.49 -4.63 -0.77
N LEU A 111 -5.96 -4.42 -1.98
CA LEU A 111 -5.07 -3.30 -2.28
C LEU A 111 -5.78 -1.95 -2.21
N THR A 112 -7.05 -1.89 -2.60
CA THR A 112 -7.87 -0.68 -2.42
C THR A 112 -8.01 -0.32 -0.95
N ASN A 113 -8.25 -1.31 -0.09
CA ASN A 113 -8.36 -1.10 1.35
C ASN A 113 -7.00 -0.71 1.97
N THR A 114 -5.92 -1.41 1.66
CA THR A 114 -4.60 -1.08 2.21
C THR A 114 -4.14 0.31 1.77
N ARG A 115 -4.39 0.70 0.51
CA ARG A 115 -4.08 2.04 0.01
C ARG A 115 -4.86 3.13 0.77
N MET A 116 -6.14 2.91 1.04
CA MET A 116 -6.95 3.85 1.84
C MET A 116 -6.36 4.06 3.24
N GLN A 117 -5.83 3.01 3.86
CA GLN A 117 -5.20 3.11 5.19
C GLN A 117 -3.89 3.91 5.19
N LEU A 118 -3.26 4.13 4.04
CA LEU A 118 -2.09 5.03 3.93
C LEU A 118 -2.44 6.48 4.30
N VAL A 119 -3.65 6.92 4.04
CA VAL A 119 -4.14 8.25 4.44
C VAL A 119 -4.22 8.33 5.97
N ASN A 120 -4.81 7.34 6.62
CA ASN A 120 -4.89 7.26 8.08
C ASN A 120 -3.50 7.15 8.73
N ALA A 121 -2.59 6.40 8.12
CA ALA A 121 -1.21 6.31 8.57
C ALA A 121 -0.51 7.67 8.53
N GLY A 122 -0.61 8.39 7.43
CA GLY A 122 -0.05 9.73 7.31
C GLY A 122 -0.63 10.71 8.35
N ASN A 123 -1.93 10.67 8.61
CA ASN A 123 -2.58 11.45 9.67
C ASN A 123 -2.00 11.10 11.06
N TYR A 124 -1.84 9.81 11.35
CA TYR A 124 -1.26 9.34 12.62
C TYR A 124 0.13 9.91 12.84
N TYR A 125 1.00 9.87 11.83
CA TYR A 125 2.37 10.36 11.93
C TYR A 125 2.45 11.89 11.87
N ALA A 126 1.57 12.57 11.13
CA ALA A 126 1.49 14.03 11.12
C ALA A 126 1.18 14.60 12.52
N GLN A 127 0.27 13.99 13.25
CA GLN A 127 -0.04 14.35 14.65
C GLN A 127 1.15 14.17 15.61
N ARG A 128 2.16 13.38 15.21
CA ARG A 128 3.38 13.11 15.97
C ARG A 128 4.61 13.86 15.46
N ASN A 129 4.42 14.74 14.49
CA ASN A 129 5.49 15.48 13.82
C ASN A 129 6.58 14.56 13.22
N ASP A 130 6.19 13.35 12.80
CA ASP A 130 7.07 12.38 12.15
C ASP A 130 7.05 12.60 10.63
N GLN A 131 7.85 13.55 10.17
CA GLN A 131 7.91 13.98 8.77
C GLN A 131 8.26 12.84 7.81
N ASP A 132 9.20 11.97 8.17
CA ASP A 132 9.65 10.87 7.30
C ASP A 132 8.52 9.87 7.05
N ASN A 133 7.77 9.50 8.07
CA ASN A 133 6.63 8.61 7.92
C ASN A 133 5.43 9.28 7.24
N VAL A 134 5.19 10.57 7.46
CA VAL A 134 4.18 11.31 6.67
C VAL A 134 4.49 11.22 5.17
N LEU A 135 5.71 11.52 4.78
CA LEU A 135 6.16 11.44 3.38
C LEU A 135 6.08 10.01 2.83
N LYS A 136 6.42 9.02 3.65
CA LYS A 136 6.31 7.61 3.26
C LYS A 136 4.87 7.22 2.93
N TYR A 137 3.93 7.45 3.84
CA TYR A 137 2.56 6.97 3.72
C TYR A 137 1.71 7.82 2.78
N TRP A 138 1.67 9.13 2.97
CA TRP A 138 0.94 10.02 2.06
C TRP A 138 1.59 10.08 0.69
N GLY A 139 2.93 10.03 0.62
CA GLY A 139 3.65 9.94 -0.65
C GLY A 139 3.25 8.71 -1.46
N MET A 140 3.17 7.53 -0.83
CA MET A 140 2.71 6.32 -1.50
C MET A 140 1.26 6.42 -1.97
N PHE A 141 0.37 7.00 -1.16
CA PHE A 141 -1.01 7.25 -1.55
C PHE A 141 -1.08 8.12 -2.82
N LEU A 142 -0.35 9.23 -2.83
CA LEU A 142 -0.33 10.17 -3.97
C LEU A 142 0.40 9.61 -5.19
N ASP A 143 1.48 8.87 -5.00
CA ASP A 143 2.25 8.24 -6.09
C ASP A 143 1.46 7.16 -6.83
N THR A 144 0.41 6.65 -6.22
CA THR A 144 -0.48 5.63 -6.79
C THR A 144 -1.83 6.19 -7.26
N ASP A 145 -2.02 7.51 -7.23
CA ASP A 145 -3.30 8.14 -7.57
C ASP A 145 -3.76 7.88 -9.01
N ASP A 146 -2.84 7.84 -9.94
CA ASP A 146 -3.12 7.60 -11.35
C ASP A 146 -3.19 6.11 -11.74
N ASN A 147 -2.97 5.20 -10.80
CA ASN A 147 -3.00 3.77 -11.08
C ASN A 147 -4.43 3.31 -11.42
N PRO A 148 -4.66 2.68 -12.60
CA PRO A 148 -5.99 2.25 -13.04
C PRO A 148 -6.69 1.28 -12.08
N LEU A 149 -5.93 0.54 -11.27
CA LEU A 149 -6.46 -0.37 -10.27
C LEU A 149 -7.38 0.34 -9.28
N PHE A 150 -7.11 1.61 -8.97
CA PHE A 150 -7.83 2.42 -8.00
C PHE A 150 -8.86 3.37 -8.61
N ALA A 151 -9.14 3.25 -9.91
CA ALA A 151 -10.05 4.15 -10.61
C ALA A 151 -11.45 4.26 -9.97
N LYS A 152 -11.96 3.16 -9.42
CA LYS A 152 -13.27 3.13 -8.74
C LYS A 152 -13.26 3.85 -7.37
N ALA A 153 -12.10 3.96 -6.73
CA ALA A 153 -11.97 4.62 -5.43
C ALA A 153 -11.88 6.16 -5.55
N LYS A 154 -11.48 6.67 -6.71
CA LYS A 154 -11.20 8.11 -6.93
C LYS A 154 -12.35 9.03 -6.55
N GLU A 155 -13.59 8.64 -6.83
CA GLU A 155 -14.74 9.50 -6.50
C GLU A 155 -14.86 9.74 -5.00
N GLY A 156 -14.64 8.73 -4.18
CA GLY A 156 -14.63 8.86 -2.71
C GLY A 156 -13.40 9.59 -2.16
N GLU A 157 -12.31 9.63 -2.93
CA GLU A 157 -11.05 10.27 -2.53
C GLU A 157 -11.03 11.78 -2.78
N LYS A 158 -11.84 12.30 -3.70
CA LYS A 158 -11.90 13.72 -4.07
C LYS A 158 -12.03 14.65 -2.86
N GLN A 159 -12.81 14.26 -1.86
CA GLN A 159 -13.06 15.09 -0.69
C GLN A 159 -11.83 15.36 0.19
N TYR A 160 -10.74 14.58 0.03
CA TYR A 160 -9.52 14.75 0.85
C TYR A 160 -8.22 14.72 0.05
N LEU A 161 -8.26 14.34 -1.24
CA LEU A 161 -7.07 14.18 -2.08
C LEU A 161 -6.26 15.48 -2.15
N GLY A 162 -6.90 16.59 -2.46
CA GLY A 162 -6.24 17.89 -2.58
C GLY A 162 -5.60 18.34 -1.27
N GLN A 163 -6.27 18.12 -0.14
CA GLN A 163 -5.73 18.44 1.18
C GLN A 163 -4.50 17.59 1.51
N VAL A 164 -4.57 16.28 1.30
CA VAL A 164 -3.42 15.37 1.49
C VAL A 164 -2.26 15.80 0.60
N ALA A 165 -2.52 16.08 -0.68
CA ALA A 165 -1.49 16.51 -1.62
C ALA A 165 -0.84 17.83 -1.20
N TYR A 166 -1.63 18.82 -0.77
CA TYR A 166 -1.13 20.10 -0.30
C TYR A 166 -0.16 19.95 0.89
N TYR A 167 -0.58 19.26 1.93
CA TYR A 167 0.27 19.07 3.11
C TYR A 167 1.51 18.22 2.79
N THR A 168 1.37 17.19 1.95
CA THR A 168 2.51 16.37 1.54
C THR A 168 3.53 17.20 0.75
N ALA A 169 3.08 18.13 -0.12
CA ALA A 169 3.94 19.07 -0.81
C ALA A 169 4.73 19.97 0.16
N LEU A 170 4.08 20.47 1.21
CA LEU A 170 4.75 21.24 2.25
C LEU A 170 5.83 20.42 2.98
N TYR A 171 5.53 19.22 3.40
CA TYR A 171 6.50 18.32 4.03
C TYR A 171 7.67 17.98 3.10
N ALA A 172 7.39 17.70 1.82
CA ALA A 172 8.43 17.43 0.82
C ALA A 172 9.33 18.65 0.59
N ASN A 173 8.76 19.86 0.54
CA ASN A 173 9.53 21.10 0.42
C ASN A 173 10.44 21.33 1.65
N GLN A 174 9.92 21.11 2.86
CA GLN A 174 10.71 21.21 4.09
C GLN A 174 11.87 20.20 4.12
N ALA A 175 11.65 19.00 3.57
CA ALA A 175 12.67 17.96 3.42
C ALA A 175 13.61 18.21 2.22
N LYS A 176 13.45 19.32 1.49
CA LYS A 176 14.22 19.67 0.28
C LYS A 176 14.08 18.64 -0.87
N LEU A 177 12.97 17.92 -0.90
CA LEU A 177 12.59 17.00 -1.96
C LEU A 177 11.74 17.74 -3.00
N TYR A 178 12.37 18.69 -3.70
CA TYR A 178 11.68 19.67 -4.53
C TYR A 178 10.88 19.07 -5.68
N ASP A 179 11.40 18.03 -6.35
CA ASP A 179 10.67 17.35 -7.43
C ASP A 179 9.37 16.69 -6.91
N LYS A 180 9.43 16.10 -5.71
CA LYS A 180 8.24 15.54 -5.05
C LYS A 180 7.28 16.64 -4.60
N ALA A 181 7.81 17.74 -4.06
CA ALA A 181 7.01 18.88 -3.64
C ALA A 181 6.21 19.46 -4.81
N GLU A 182 6.86 19.63 -5.97
CA GLU A 182 6.21 20.11 -7.21
C GLU A 182 5.13 19.12 -7.67
N LYS A 183 5.45 17.82 -7.76
CA LYS A 183 4.50 16.77 -8.13
C LYS A 183 3.24 16.77 -7.26
N TYR A 184 3.40 16.86 -5.95
CA TYR A 184 2.27 16.85 -5.02
C TYR A 184 1.49 18.17 -5.03
N ALA A 185 2.17 19.30 -5.22
CA ALA A 185 1.50 20.58 -5.43
C ALA A 185 0.63 20.57 -6.69
N ASP A 186 1.11 19.98 -7.78
CA ASP A 186 0.34 19.84 -9.02
C ASP A 186 -0.94 19.00 -8.81
N ILE A 187 -0.88 17.96 -7.99
CA ILE A 187 -2.08 17.17 -7.63
C ILE A 187 -3.05 18.05 -6.85
N ALA A 188 -2.57 18.80 -5.84
CA ALA A 188 -3.41 19.68 -5.04
C ALA A 188 -4.09 20.79 -5.84
N MET A 189 -3.45 21.30 -6.91
CA MET A 189 -4.01 22.35 -7.76
C MET A 189 -5.06 21.87 -8.76
N LYS A 190 -5.11 20.58 -9.05
CA LYS A 190 -6.08 19.98 -9.99
C LYS A 190 -7.39 19.55 -9.31
N ASP A 191 -7.41 19.53 -8.00
CA ASP A 191 -8.56 19.21 -7.18
C ASP A 191 -9.31 20.49 -6.79
#